data_caeb2123c7290ae373ef1baa1b8f71dd
#
_entry.id   caeb2123c7290ae373ef1baa1b8f71dd
#
_cell.length_a   1.000
_cell.length_b   1.000
_cell.length_c   1.000
_cell.angle_alpha   90.00
_cell.angle_beta   90.00
_cell.angle_gamma   90.00
#
_symmetry.space_group_name_H-M   'P 1'
#
loop_
_entity.id
_entity.type
_entity.pdbx_description
1 polymer ?
#
loop_
_entity_poly.entity_id
_entity_poly.type
_entity_poly.pdbx_seq_one_letter_code
_entity_poly.pdbx_strand_id
1 'polypeptide(L)'
;MSNIISCQKNECLDGVKARIENNQLDGCGYTIKLNNGDQIEPINLSDFNLEPEHNKKVRVSYHINQHLSASICMVGEIVVIDCISER
;
A
#
# COMPACT_ATOMS: atom_id res chain seq x y z
N MET A 1 -26.02 -17.74 4.84
CA MET A 1 -25.64 -17.44 4.35
C MET A 1 -25.22 -16.17 3.97
N SER A 2 -25.72 -15.30 3.83
CA SER A 2 -25.30 -14.07 3.31
C SER A 2 -24.30 -13.29 4.10
N ASN A 3 -24.14 -13.63 5.31
CA ASN A 3 -23.21 -12.96 6.10
C ASN A 3 -21.82 -13.11 5.64
N ILE A 4 -21.60 -14.00 4.82
CA ILE A 4 -20.31 -14.19 4.29
C ILE A 4 -19.78 -12.99 3.62
N ILE A 5 -20.66 -12.17 3.11
CA ILE A 5 -20.23 -11.04 2.35
C ILE A 5 -19.47 -10.05 3.18
N SER A 6 -19.80 -9.93 4.44
CA SER A 6 -19.14 -8.94 5.23
C SER A 6 -17.66 -9.21 5.41
N CYS A 7 -17.23 -10.44 5.28
CA CYS A 7 -15.83 -10.76 5.43
C CYS A 7 -15.00 -10.25 4.28
N GLN A 8 -15.62 -10.01 3.16
CA GLN A 8 -14.89 -9.64 1.98
C GLN A 8 -14.66 -8.15 1.85
N LYS A 9 -15.25 -7.37 2.70
CA LYS A 9 -15.10 -5.96 2.59
C LYS A 9 -13.68 -5.49 2.77
N ASN A 10 -12.90 -6.22 3.52
CA ASN A 10 -11.55 -5.82 3.80
C ASN A 10 -10.53 -6.44 2.88
N GLU A 11 -11.00 -7.19 1.90
CA GLU A 11 -10.08 -7.84 0.98
C GLU A 11 -9.96 -7.06 -0.30
N CYS A 12 -8.75 -6.89 -0.74
CA CYS A 12 -8.47 -6.15 -1.95
C CYS A 12 -8.24 -7.13 -3.09
N LEU A 13 -9.32 -7.74 -3.56
CA LEU A 13 -9.22 -8.84 -4.51
C LEU A 13 -8.67 -8.41 -5.86
N ASP A 14 -8.94 -7.16 -6.23
CA ASP A 14 -8.44 -6.65 -7.49
C ASP A 14 -7.06 -6.02 -7.36
N GLY A 15 -6.49 -6.06 -6.18
CA GLY A 15 -5.20 -5.44 -5.94
C GLY A 15 -4.07 -6.26 -6.51
N VAL A 16 -2.96 -5.59 -6.78
CA VAL A 16 -1.75 -6.27 -7.22
C VAL A 16 -0.98 -6.77 -6.02
N LYS A 17 -0.22 -7.82 -6.20
CA LYS A 17 0.61 -8.36 -5.13
C LYS A 17 1.79 -7.44 -4.87
N ALA A 18 2.07 -7.23 -3.60
CA ALA A 18 3.12 -6.31 -3.20
C ALA A 18 3.61 -6.66 -1.81
N ARG A 19 4.60 -5.92 -1.34
CA ARG A 19 5.13 -6.04 0.02
C ARG A 19 5.29 -4.66 0.60
N ILE A 20 5.07 -4.53 1.90
CA ILE A 20 5.40 -3.32 2.62
C ILE A 20 6.88 -3.36 2.97
N GLU A 21 7.57 -2.25 2.79
CA GLU A 21 8.98 -2.15 3.15
C GLU A 21 9.18 -1.01 4.13
N ASN A 22 10.07 -1.24 5.09
CA ASN A 22 10.40 -0.24 6.07
C ASN A 22 11.63 0.53 5.59
N ASN A 23 11.41 1.77 5.20
CA ASN A 23 12.47 2.65 4.74
C ASN A 23 12.69 3.80 5.70
N GLN A 24 12.49 3.57 6.98
CA GLN A 24 12.58 4.63 7.98
C GLN A 24 13.98 5.21 8.07
N LEU A 25 14.99 4.42 7.80
CA LEU A 25 16.36 4.92 7.84
C LEU A 25 16.60 5.98 6.78
N ASP A 26 15.85 5.93 5.70
CA ASP A 26 15.95 6.92 4.65
C ASP A 26 14.98 8.06 4.82
N GLY A 27 14.26 8.08 5.94
CA GLY A 27 13.28 9.12 6.20
C GLY A 27 11.96 8.92 5.48
N CYS A 28 11.74 7.73 4.93
CA CYS A 28 10.57 7.48 4.10
C CYS A 28 9.43 6.80 4.84
N GLY A 29 9.70 6.21 5.98
CA GLY A 29 8.70 5.42 6.66
C GLY A 29 8.44 4.13 5.91
N TYR A 30 7.18 3.76 5.78
CA TYR A 30 6.82 2.54 5.08
C TYR A 30 6.45 2.85 3.64
N THR A 31 7.02 2.09 2.72
CA THR A 31 6.70 2.19 1.30
C THR A 31 6.19 0.84 0.84
N ILE A 32 5.76 0.73 -0.40
CA ILE A 32 5.24 -0.52 -0.93
C ILE A 32 6.05 -0.88 -2.17
N LYS A 33 6.53 -2.11 -2.21
CA LYS A 33 7.23 -2.62 -3.37
C LYS A 33 6.33 -3.59 -4.10
N LEU A 34 6.04 -3.28 -5.35
CA LEU A 34 5.17 -4.10 -6.17
C LEU A 34 5.90 -5.36 -6.60
N ASN A 35 5.14 -6.35 -7.00
CA ASN A 35 5.71 -7.64 -7.38
C ASN A 35 6.62 -7.54 -8.59
N ASN A 36 6.46 -6.52 -9.41
CA ASN A 36 7.32 -6.30 -10.56
C ASN A 36 8.61 -5.54 -10.24
N GLY A 37 8.79 -5.17 -8.98
CA GLY A 37 10.00 -4.47 -8.56
C GLY A 37 9.86 -2.98 -8.40
N ASP A 38 8.77 -2.40 -8.88
CA ASP A 38 8.55 -0.96 -8.73
C ASP A 38 8.17 -0.64 -7.29
N GLN A 39 8.54 0.56 -6.85
CA GLN A 39 8.15 1.03 -5.53
C GLN A 39 7.19 2.18 -5.67
N ILE A 40 6.24 2.26 -4.73
CA ILE A 40 5.30 3.36 -4.65
C ILE A 40 5.31 3.89 -3.23
N GLU A 41 4.95 5.16 -3.10
CA GLU A 41 5.00 5.85 -1.82
C GLU A 41 3.58 6.25 -1.44
N PRO A 42 2.90 5.47 -0.59
CA PRO A 42 1.52 5.78 -0.23
C PRO A 42 1.46 6.92 0.78
N ILE A 43 0.48 7.79 0.62
CA ILE A 43 0.31 8.89 1.55
C ILE A 43 -0.73 8.58 2.61
N ASN A 44 -1.50 7.53 2.43
CA ASN A 44 -2.61 7.24 3.33
C ASN A 44 -2.60 5.81 3.87
N LEU A 45 -1.41 5.22 3.99
CA LEU A 45 -1.33 3.86 4.51
C LEU A 45 -1.93 3.75 5.90
N SER A 46 -1.77 4.77 6.72
CA SER A 46 -2.27 4.74 8.08
C SER A 46 -3.80 4.82 8.16
N ASP A 47 -4.47 5.10 7.05
CA ASP A 47 -5.93 5.14 7.06
C ASP A 47 -6.53 3.74 7.08
N PHE A 48 -5.73 2.72 6.88
CA PHE A 48 -6.22 1.36 6.79
C PHE A 48 -5.90 0.60 8.07
N ASN A 49 -6.74 -0.36 8.38
CA ASN A 49 -6.63 -1.11 9.61
C ASN A 49 -5.63 -2.25 9.45
N LEU A 50 -4.43 -1.91 9.06
CA LEU A 50 -3.39 -2.86 8.75
C LEU A 50 -2.12 -2.42 9.46
N GLU A 51 -1.47 -3.35 10.14
CA GLU A 51 -0.24 -3.05 10.85
C GLU A 51 0.93 -3.11 9.87
N PRO A 52 1.56 -2.00 9.54
CA PRO A 52 2.66 -2.06 8.57
C PRO A 52 3.89 -2.70 9.20
N GLU A 53 4.46 -3.65 8.48
CA GLU A 53 5.67 -4.33 8.90
C GLU A 53 6.54 -4.60 7.69
N HIS A 54 7.83 -4.58 7.88
CA HIS A 54 8.75 -4.84 6.79
C HIS A 54 8.52 -6.26 6.22
N ASN A 55 8.42 -6.33 4.90
CA ASN A 55 8.17 -7.57 4.18
C ASN A 55 6.76 -8.14 4.36
N LYS A 56 5.85 -7.39 4.92
CA LYS A 56 4.47 -7.86 5.02
C LYS A 56 3.87 -7.96 3.61
N LYS A 57 3.36 -9.13 3.27
CA LYS A 57 2.78 -9.36 1.95
C LYS A 57 1.36 -8.86 1.91
N VAL A 58 1.03 -8.10 0.88
CA VAL A 58 -0.28 -7.46 0.76
C VAL A 58 -0.76 -7.50 -0.69
N ARG A 59 -2.03 -7.20 -0.86
CA ARG A 59 -2.58 -6.83 -2.15
C ARG A 59 -3.00 -5.38 -2.04
N VAL A 60 -2.71 -4.60 -3.04
CA VAL A 60 -2.96 -3.17 -2.98
C VAL A 60 -3.55 -2.67 -4.30
N SER A 61 -4.54 -1.82 -4.19
CA SER A 61 -5.09 -1.08 -5.31
C SER A 61 -4.89 0.39 -5.01
N TYR A 62 -4.44 1.15 -5.98
CA TYR A 62 -4.04 2.53 -5.76
C TYR A 62 -4.17 3.33 -7.04
N HIS A 63 -4.10 4.65 -6.90
CA HIS A 63 -4.00 5.53 -8.05
C HIS A 63 -2.95 6.59 -7.77
N ILE A 64 -2.37 7.13 -8.83
CA ILE A 64 -1.35 8.14 -8.72
C ILE A 64 -2.00 9.49 -8.47
N ASN A 65 -1.47 10.24 -7.51
CA ASN A 65 -1.98 11.56 -7.22
C ASN A 65 -1.08 12.59 -7.87
N GLN A 66 -1.54 13.17 -8.96
CA GLN A 66 -0.72 14.07 -9.74
C GLN A 66 -0.59 15.45 -9.12
N HIS A 67 -1.36 15.73 -8.09
CA HIS A 67 -1.26 17.02 -7.42
C HIS A 67 -0.12 17.03 -6.41
N LEU A 68 0.43 15.90 -6.08
CA LEU A 68 1.55 15.81 -5.17
C LEU A 68 2.83 15.76 -5.97
N SER A 69 3.64 16.76 -5.86
CA SER A 69 4.79 16.86 -6.73
C SER A 69 6.12 16.61 -6.03
N ALA A 70 6.14 16.47 -4.74
CA ALA A 70 7.40 16.33 -4.04
C ALA A 70 7.29 15.27 -2.97
N SER A 71 8.36 14.52 -2.82
CA SER A 71 8.49 13.51 -1.80
C SER A 71 9.88 13.60 -1.23
N ILE A 72 10.00 13.46 0.07
CA ILE A 72 11.30 13.46 0.72
C ILE A 72 12.06 12.21 0.31
N CYS A 73 11.34 11.17 0.08
CA CYS A 73 11.90 9.85 -0.10
C CYS A 73 12.33 9.58 -1.53
N MET A 74 11.53 9.99 -2.47
CA MET A 74 11.81 9.82 -3.89
C MET A 74 12.09 8.37 -4.29
N VAL A 75 11.52 7.42 -3.58
CA VAL A 75 11.71 6.01 -3.93
C VAL A 75 10.79 5.56 -5.03
N GLY A 76 9.71 6.28 -5.26
CA GLY A 76 8.75 5.90 -6.29
C GLY A 76 7.66 6.94 -6.38
N GLU A 77 6.62 6.63 -7.13
CA GLU A 77 5.53 7.57 -7.31
C GLU A 77 4.69 7.70 -6.05
N ILE A 78 4.19 8.90 -5.82
CA ILE A 78 3.31 9.14 -4.70
C ILE A 78 1.91 8.69 -5.10
N VAL A 79 1.31 7.84 -4.28
CA VAL A 79 0.02 7.25 -4.61
C VAL A 79 -0.95 7.38 -3.45
N VAL A 80 -2.23 7.26 -3.79
CA VAL A 80 -3.30 7.15 -2.81
C VAL A 80 -3.80 5.72 -2.88
N ILE A 81 -3.82 5.04 -1.75
CA ILE A 81 -4.28 3.66 -1.70
C ILE A 81 -5.80 3.64 -1.72
N ASP A 82 -6.38 2.86 -2.61
CA ASP A 82 -7.82 2.67 -2.68
C ASP A 82 -8.26 1.49 -1.82
N CYS A 83 -7.49 0.43 -1.82
CA CYS A 83 -7.69 -0.65 -0.86
C CYS A 83 -6.40 -1.41 -0.66
N ILE A 84 -6.27 -2.04 0.49
CA ILE A 84 -5.10 -2.86 0.79
C ILE A 84 -5.52 -3.93 1.77
N SER A 85 -5.04 -5.14 1.55
CA SER A 85 -5.30 -6.24 2.47
C SER A 85 -4.07 -7.13 2.57
N GLU A 86 -3.93 -7.79 3.69
CA GLU A 86 -2.82 -8.69 3.92
C GLU A 86 -3.04 -10.00 3.17
N ARG A 87 -1.99 -10.58 2.63
CA ARG A 87 -2.08 -11.86 1.91
C ARG A 87 -1.80 -13.04 2.80
#